data_db5348680965b353c8f18218c0561407
#
_entry.id   db5348680965b353c8f18218c0561407
#
_cell.length_a   1.000
_cell.length_b   1.000
_cell.length_c   1.000
_cell.angle_alpha   90.00
_cell.angle_beta   90.00
_cell.angle_gamma   90.00
#
_symmetry.space_group_name_H-M   'P 1'
#
loop_
_entity.id
_entity.type
_entity.pdbx_description
1 polymer ?
#
loop_
_entity_poly.entity_id
_entity_poly.type
_entity_poly.pdbx_seq_one_letter_code
_entity_poly.pdbx_strand_id
1 'polypeptide(L)'
;RRRPFFGRIALAGALIALLVAPAGCVSPRAAQEAAEATSLQVPVTAAFYPLAHLLEQVGGPGVKVFTLTKPGVEPHDLELTPKDLVDLPKMSVVAYLKGFQPAVDEAVAQQAGRAAYDVSAAAGLTLAAPAGGEAGAPATDLHFWLDPIRYAAVGTALAQRLAEADPTHAADYRA
;
A
#
# COMPACT_ATOMS: atom_id res chain seq x y z
N ARG A 1 -91.12 22.62 14.14
CA ARG A 1 -90.50 21.49 13.37
C ARG A 1 -89.05 21.94 12.99
N ARG A 2 -88.07 21.48 13.74
CA ARG A 2 -86.63 21.84 13.53
C ARG A 2 -85.96 20.64 12.91
N ARG A 3 -85.29 20.83 11.78
CA ARG A 3 -84.42 19.84 11.12
C ARG A 3 -82.99 19.97 11.62
N PRO A 4 -82.31 18.92 11.99
CA PRO A 4 -80.91 19.05 12.35
C PRO A 4 -80.02 19.05 11.11
N PHE A 5 -79.00 19.94 11.13
CA PHE A 5 -77.96 20.10 10.14
C PHE A 5 -76.79 19.12 10.50
N PHE A 6 -76.61 18.10 9.67
CA PHE A 6 -75.43 17.24 9.80
C PHE A 6 -74.28 17.84 9.05
N GLY A 7 -73.32 18.40 9.79
CA GLY A 7 -72.04 18.80 9.26
C GLY A 7 -71.14 17.60 8.99
N ARG A 8 -70.71 17.45 7.72
CA ARG A 8 -69.70 16.47 7.33
C ARG A 8 -68.33 17.00 7.66
N ILE A 9 -67.68 16.40 8.66
CA ILE A 9 -66.27 16.64 8.96
C ILE A 9 -65.45 15.77 8.00
N ALA A 10 -64.77 16.39 7.06
CA ALA A 10 -63.76 15.74 6.19
C ALA A 10 -62.47 15.57 6.97
N LEU A 11 -62.12 14.34 7.32
CA LEU A 11 -60.78 13.99 7.82
C LEU A 11 -59.81 13.99 6.64
N ALA A 12 -58.95 15.02 6.61
CA ALA A 12 -57.75 15.03 5.76
C ALA A 12 -56.66 14.18 6.42
N GLY A 13 -56.53 12.93 5.99
CA GLY A 13 -55.41 12.06 6.41
C GLY A 13 -54.13 12.49 5.72
N ALA A 14 -53.22 13.10 6.46
CA ALA A 14 -51.86 13.36 6.00
C ALA A 14 -51.08 12.05 6.02
N LEU A 15 -50.80 11.46 4.84
CA LEU A 15 -49.85 10.37 4.68
C LEU A 15 -48.43 10.94 4.83
N ILE A 16 -47.83 10.76 5.99
CA ILE A 16 -46.41 10.95 6.18
C ILE A 16 -45.71 9.70 5.65
N ALA A 17 -45.18 9.77 4.41
CA ALA A 17 -44.32 8.76 3.85
C ALA A 17 -42.95 8.86 4.54
N LEU A 18 -42.72 7.99 5.52
CA LEU A 18 -41.42 7.83 6.18
C LEU A 18 -40.47 7.19 5.17
N LEU A 19 -39.57 7.99 4.55
CA LEU A 19 -38.44 7.52 3.73
C LEU A 19 -37.47 6.80 4.66
N VAL A 20 -37.65 5.51 4.88
CA VAL A 20 -36.62 4.63 5.45
C VAL A 20 -35.58 4.41 4.38
N ALA A 21 -34.47 5.17 4.43
CA ALA A 21 -33.27 4.86 3.66
C ALA A 21 -32.82 3.44 4.05
N PRO A 22 -32.57 2.54 3.10
CA PRO A 22 -31.97 1.25 3.43
C PRO A 22 -30.55 1.52 3.95
N ALA A 23 -30.37 1.44 5.26
CA ALA A 23 -29.05 1.24 5.83
C ALA A 23 -28.55 -0.07 5.21
N GLY A 24 -27.58 0.02 4.31
CA GLY A 24 -26.98 -1.14 3.67
C GLY A 24 -26.36 -2.03 4.74
N CYS A 25 -27.13 -3.00 5.19
CA CYS A 25 -26.64 -4.05 6.06
C CYS A 25 -25.66 -4.88 5.24
N VAL A 26 -24.36 -4.63 5.42
CA VAL A 26 -23.33 -5.59 4.98
C VAL A 26 -23.69 -6.91 5.65
N SER A 27 -23.98 -7.95 4.86
CA SER A 27 -24.32 -9.24 5.42
C SER A 27 -23.15 -9.78 6.25
N PRO A 28 -23.40 -10.47 7.38
CA PRO A 28 -22.32 -11.06 8.17
C PRO A 28 -21.36 -11.92 7.35
N ARG A 29 -21.87 -12.57 6.32
CA ARG A 29 -21.09 -13.37 5.37
C ARG A 29 -20.13 -12.51 4.51
N ALA A 30 -20.58 -11.37 3.97
CA ALA A 30 -19.72 -10.46 3.21
C ALA A 30 -18.64 -9.83 4.10
N ALA A 31 -18.95 -9.54 5.38
CA ALA A 31 -17.96 -9.07 6.34
C ALA A 31 -16.94 -10.16 6.69
N GLN A 32 -17.37 -11.42 6.76
CA GLN A 32 -16.50 -12.56 7.02
C GLN A 32 -15.61 -12.88 5.82
N GLU A 33 -16.16 -12.89 4.60
CA GLU A 33 -15.40 -13.06 3.35
C GLU A 33 -14.36 -11.95 3.17
N ALA A 34 -14.69 -10.69 3.50
CA ALA A 34 -13.74 -9.58 3.49
C ALA A 34 -12.65 -9.72 4.56
N ALA A 35 -12.98 -10.24 5.74
CA ALA A 35 -12.01 -10.50 6.80
C ALA A 35 -11.07 -11.67 6.44
N GLU A 36 -11.60 -12.72 5.83
CA GLU A 36 -10.81 -13.86 5.33
C GLU A 36 -9.89 -13.43 4.18
N ALA A 37 -10.37 -12.63 3.23
CA ALA A 37 -9.54 -12.06 2.16
C ALA A 37 -8.40 -11.19 2.72
N THR A 38 -8.68 -10.40 3.77
CA THR A 38 -7.65 -9.59 4.44
C THR A 38 -6.63 -10.45 5.19
N SER A 39 -7.03 -11.62 5.72
CA SER A 39 -6.13 -12.54 6.43
C SER A 39 -5.18 -13.31 5.50
N LEU A 40 -5.50 -13.35 4.19
CA LEU A 40 -4.70 -14.03 3.17
C LEU A 40 -3.72 -13.08 2.45
N GLN A 41 -3.78 -11.77 2.74
CA GLN A 41 -2.89 -10.81 2.10
C GLN A 41 -1.42 -11.02 2.49
N VAL A 42 -0.55 -11.01 1.49
CA VAL A 42 0.90 -11.08 1.69
C VAL A 42 1.42 -9.77 2.30
N PRO A 43 2.03 -9.81 3.50
CA PRO A 43 2.57 -8.61 4.12
C PRO A 43 3.85 -8.16 3.41
N VAL A 44 3.87 -6.92 2.96
CA VAL A 44 5.03 -6.32 2.29
C VAL A 44 5.32 -4.93 2.86
N THR A 45 6.57 -4.52 2.86
CA THR A 45 6.99 -3.20 3.32
C THR A 45 7.66 -2.43 2.18
N ALA A 46 7.30 -1.16 2.06
CA ALA A 46 7.98 -0.17 1.23
C ALA A 46 8.74 0.81 2.11
N ALA A 47 9.96 1.15 1.74
CA ALA A 47 10.76 2.13 2.47
C ALA A 47 10.16 3.54 2.36
N PHE A 48 9.59 3.91 1.21
CA PHE A 48 9.00 5.22 0.95
C PHE A 48 7.85 5.16 -0.06
N TYR A 49 7.07 6.24 -0.17
CA TYR A 49 5.80 6.28 -0.89
C TYR A 49 5.84 5.80 -2.36
N PRO A 50 6.77 6.22 -3.24
CA PRO A 50 6.84 5.71 -4.60
C PRO A 50 6.89 4.18 -4.70
N LEU A 51 7.61 3.50 -3.80
CA LEU A 51 7.64 2.04 -3.73
C LEU A 51 6.34 1.46 -3.17
N ALA A 52 5.73 2.12 -2.18
CA ALA A 52 4.44 1.70 -1.66
C ALA A 52 3.37 1.72 -2.76
N HIS A 53 3.30 2.82 -3.52
CA HIS A 53 2.38 2.95 -4.64
C HIS A 53 2.57 1.82 -5.69
N LEU A 54 3.82 1.51 -6.06
CA LEU A 54 4.08 0.40 -7.00
C LEU A 54 3.62 -0.95 -6.43
N LEU A 55 3.94 -1.25 -5.17
CA LEU A 55 3.52 -2.49 -4.52
C LEU A 55 1.99 -2.60 -4.45
N GLU A 56 1.28 -1.51 -4.19
CA GLU A 56 -0.18 -1.46 -4.22
C GLU A 56 -0.74 -1.70 -5.63
N GLN A 57 -0.14 -1.10 -6.67
CA GLN A 57 -0.59 -1.25 -8.05
C GLN A 57 -0.36 -2.67 -8.58
N VAL A 58 0.82 -3.24 -8.37
CA VAL A 58 1.15 -4.57 -8.90
C VAL A 58 0.64 -5.70 -8.01
N GLY A 59 0.52 -5.48 -6.70
CA GLY A 59 0.05 -6.47 -5.74
C GLY A 59 -1.47 -6.54 -5.62
N GLY A 60 -2.15 -5.43 -5.96
CA GLY A 60 -3.61 -5.33 -5.88
C GLY A 60 -4.16 -5.78 -4.52
N PRO A 61 -5.28 -6.52 -4.51
CA PRO A 61 -5.88 -7.02 -3.27
C PRO A 61 -5.07 -8.15 -2.59
N GLY A 62 -4.08 -8.72 -3.28
CA GLY A 62 -3.26 -9.83 -2.77
C GLY A 62 -2.20 -9.42 -1.75
N VAL A 63 -1.90 -8.13 -1.61
CA VAL A 63 -0.85 -7.65 -0.70
C VAL A 63 -1.40 -6.71 0.37
N LYS A 64 -0.72 -6.68 1.49
CA LYS A 64 -0.89 -5.66 2.52
C LYS A 64 0.38 -4.84 2.62
N VAL A 65 0.33 -3.61 2.12
CA VAL A 65 1.50 -2.72 2.07
C VAL A 65 1.63 -1.92 3.36
N PHE A 66 2.83 -1.96 3.94
CA PHE A 66 3.25 -1.10 5.05
C PHE A 66 4.31 -0.13 4.54
N THR A 67 4.25 1.13 4.93
CA THR A 67 5.22 2.15 4.53
C THR A 67 6.00 2.62 5.75
N LEU A 68 7.35 2.58 5.67
CA LEU A 68 8.20 3.03 6.77
C LEU A 68 8.19 4.55 6.90
N THR A 69 8.34 5.28 5.79
CA THR A 69 8.25 6.75 5.79
C THR A 69 6.77 7.17 5.89
N LYS A 70 6.40 7.79 6.99
CA LYS A 70 5.04 8.28 7.22
C LYS A 70 4.75 9.53 6.38
N PRO A 71 3.47 9.81 6.06
CA PRO A 71 3.08 11.05 5.40
C PRO A 71 3.62 12.29 6.13
N GLY A 72 4.24 13.21 5.39
CA GLY A 72 4.80 14.44 5.93
C GLY A 72 6.19 14.33 6.56
N VAL A 73 6.78 13.13 6.58
CA VAL A 73 8.17 12.92 7.00
C VAL A 73 9.08 13.01 5.77
N GLU A 74 10.22 13.70 5.90
CA GLU A 74 11.26 13.74 4.88
C GLU A 74 11.91 12.34 4.76
N PRO A 75 11.87 11.69 3.57
CA PRO A 75 12.35 10.33 3.44
C PRO A 75 13.84 10.14 3.77
N HIS A 76 14.69 11.13 3.47
CA HIS A 76 16.15 11.03 3.71
C HIS A 76 16.48 11.01 5.22
N ASP A 77 15.64 11.66 6.05
CA ASP A 77 15.85 11.79 7.49
C ASP A 77 15.03 10.77 8.29
N LEU A 78 14.61 9.67 7.65
CA LEU A 78 13.80 8.64 8.29
C LEU A 78 14.55 8.00 9.46
N GLU A 79 13.91 8.01 10.63
CA GLU A 79 14.28 7.20 11.78
C GLU A 79 13.28 6.04 11.96
N LEU A 80 13.78 4.83 12.14
CA LEU A 80 12.95 3.66 12.36
C LEU A 80 12.59 3.51 13.83
N THR A 81 11.34 3.16 14.08
CA THR A 81 10.89 2.84 15.44
C THR A 81 11.28 1.40 15.81
N PRO A 82 11.37 1.06 17.12
CA PRO A 82 11.57 -0.33 17.56
C PRO A 82 10.53 -1.30 16.97
N LYS A 83 9.30 -0.82 16.74
CA LYS A 83 8.24 -1.62 16.13
C LYS A 83 8.57 -1.95 14.66
N ASP A 84 9.09 -1.01 13.91
CA ASP A 84 9.48 -1.22 12.51
C ASP A 84 10.54 -2.33 12.43
N LEU A 85 11.54 -2.29 13.31
CA LEU A 85 12.60 -3.31 13.37
C LEU A 85 12.06 -4.71 13.72
N VAL A 86 11.08 -4.80 14.62
CA VAL A 86 10.45 -6.08 15.00
C VAL A 86 9.56 -6.62 13.87
N ASP A 87 9.02 -5.76 13.03
CA ASP A 87 8.09 -6.15 11.97
C ASP A 87 8.81 -6.51 10.66
N LEU A 88 9.96 -5.93 10.36
CA LEU A 88 10.73 -6.22 9.13
C LEU A 88 10.94 -7.73 8.85
N PRO A 89 11.36 -8.57 9.83
CA PRO A 89 11.57 -10.01 9.59
C PRO A 89 10.28 -10.79 9.29
N LYS A 90 9.11 -10.21 9.52
CA LYS A 90 7.81 -10.83 9.27
C LYS A 90 7.29 -10.57 7.86
N MET A 91 7.94 -9.69 7.12
CA MET A 91 7.52 -9.30 5.78
C MET A 91 7.98 -10.31 4.73
N SER A 92 7.14 -10.51 3.71
CA SER A 92 7.47 -11.35 2.55
C SER A 92 8.37 -10.60 1.55
N VAL A 93 8.20 -9.28 1.45
CA VAL A 93 9.04 -8.39 0.64
C VAL A 93 9.26 -7.09 1.42
N VAL A 94 10.51 -6.61 1.44
CA VAL A 94 10.91 -5.30 1.93
C VAL A 94 11.57 -4.57 0.77
N ALA A 95 10.79 -3.74 0.07
CA ALA A 95 11.28 -2.96 -1.07
C ALA A 95 11.95 -1.67 -0.57
N TYR A 96 13.19 -1.47 -0.95
CA TYR A 96 13.98 -0.31 -0.56
C TYR A 96 14.95 0.10 -1.68
N LEU A 97 15.49 1.28 -1.59
CA LEU A 97 16.52 1.79 -2.48
C LEU A 97 17.81 1.99 -1.68
N LYS A 98 18.81 1.16 -1.97
CA LYS A 98 20.10 1.23 -1.27
C LYS A 98 20.77 2.58 -1.46
N GLY A 99 21.27 3.15 -0.37
CA GLY A 99 21.92 4.45 -0.34
C GLY A 99 20.97 5.65 -0.24
N PHE A 100 19.64 5.42 -0.26
CA PHE A 100 18.66 6.50 -0.17
C PHE A 100 18.30 6.85 1.29
N GLN A 101 18.16 5.83 2.14
CA GLN A 101 17.77 5.96 3.56
C GLN A 101 18.73 5.14 4.42
N PRO A 102 19.74 5.76 5.05
CA PRO A 102 20.76 5.03 5.84
C PRO A 102 20.19 4.13 6.94
N ALA A 103 19.15 4.60 7.65
CA ALA A 103 18.48 3.80 8.69
C ALA A 103 17.80 2.55 8.12
N VAL A 104 17.25 2.62 6.91
CA VAL A 104 16.66 1.46 6.22
C VAL A 104 17.75 0.51 5.75
N ASP A 105 18.83 1.00 5.17
CA ASP A 105 19.96 0.16 4.73
C ASP A 105 20.51 -0.68 5.90
N GLU A 106 20.70 -0.05 7.07
CA GLU A 106 21.17 -0.74 8.27
C GLU A 106 20.16 -1.78 8.78
N ALA A 107 18.88 -1.40 8.88
CA ALA A 107 17.83 -2.28 9.36
C ALA A 107 17.61 -3.49 8.42
N VAL A 108 17.64 -3.26 7.12
CA VAL A 108 17.52 -4.32 6.11
C VAL A 108 18.67 -5.30 6.19
N ALA A 109 19.91 -4.80 6.33
CA ALA A 109 21.09 -5.64 6.46
C ALA A 109 21.06 -6.55 7.69
N GLN A 110 20.43 -6.07 8.79
CA GLN A 110 20.35 -6.81 10.04
C GLN A 110 19.12 -7.70 10.18
N GLN A 111 17.95 -7.30 9.64
CA GLN A 111 16.65 -7.84 10.00
C GLN A 111 15.85 -8.44 8.83
N ALA A 112 16.01 -7.95 7.59
CA ALA A 112 15.10 -8.32 6.51
C ALA A 112 15.47 -9.65 5.79
N GLY A 113 16.71 -10.10 5.85
CA GLY A 113 17.14 -11.37 5.27
C GLY A 113 16.71 -11.54 3.82
N ARG A 114 15.98 -12.63 3.53
CA ARG A 114 15.47 -12.94 2.18
C ARG A 114 14.37 -12.00 1.70
N ALA A 115 13.69 -11.31 2.58
CA ALA A 115 12.63 -10.38 2.22
C ALA A 115 13.18 -9.09 1.59
N ALA A 116 14.44 -8.75 1.85
CA ALA A 116 15.09 -7.57 1.31
C ALA A 116 15.11 -7.57 -0.22
N TYR A 117 14.65 -6.47 -0.80
CA TYR A 117 14.67 -6.26 -2.25
C TYR A 117 15.11 -4.84 -2.58
N ASP A 118 16.39 -4.70 -2.97
CA ASP A 118 16.96 -3.46 -3.44
C ASP A 118 16.54 -3.21 -4.90
N VAL A 119 15.86 -2.11 -5.14
CA VAL A 119 15.35 -1.74 -6.46
C VAL A 119 16.38 -1.02 -7.36
N SER A 120 17.57 -0.75 -6.87
CA SER A 120 18.61 0.02 -7.59
C SER A 120 18.89 -0.54 -8.98
N ALA A 121 19.05 -1.86 -9.10
CA ALA A 121 19.32 -2.52 -10.38
C ALA A 121 18.15 -2.39 -11.35
N ALA A 122 16.91 -2.57 -10.88
CA ALA A 122 15.71 -2.43 -11.69
C ALA A 122 15.49 -0.98 -12.15
N ALA A 123 15.87 0.00 -11.31
CA ALA A 123 15.84 1.41 -11.64
C ALA A 123 16.97 1.84 -12.59
N GLY A 124 17.87 0.94 -12.99
CA GLY A 124 19.03 1.25 -13.82
C GLY A 124 20.01 2.20 -13.14
N LEU A 125 20.05 2.17 -11.81
CA LEU A 125 20.99 2.97 -11.01
C LEU A 125 22.28 2.15 -10.84
N THR A 126 23.33 2.57 -11.51
CA THR A 126 24.70 2.10 -11.23
C THR A 126 25.17 2.84 -9.99
N LEU A 127 24.98 2.23 -8.82
CA LEU A 127 25.58 2.73 -7.60
C LEU A 127 27.10 2.56 -7.76
N ALA A 128 27.81 3.66 -8.02
CA ALA A 128 29.25 3.64 -8.03
C ALA A 128 29.76 3.12 -6.68
N ALA A 129 30.61 2.11 -6.70
CA ALA A 129 31.22 1.61 -5.48
C ALA A 129 31.95 2.75 -4.78
N PRO A 130 31.83 2.94 -3.47
CA PRO A 130 32.48 4.05 -2.74
C PRO A 130 33.97 3.81 -2.50
N ALA A 131 34.68 3.21 -3.43
CA ALA A 131 36.10 2.91 -3.28
C ALA A 131 36.93 3.73 -4.27
N GLY A 132 37.42 4.87 -3.85
CA GLY A 132 38.52 5.58 -4.52
C GLY A 132 38.16 6.34 -5.79
N GLY A 133 36.90 6.68 -5.97
CA GLY A 133 36.45 7.55 -7.05
C GLY A 133 37.02 8.94 -6.87
N GLU A 134 37.58 9.51 -7.97
CA GLU A 134 38.09 10.87 -7.98
C GLU A 134 37.08 11.86 -7.43
N ALA A 135 37.55 12.83 -6.63
CA ALA A 135 36.73 13.91 -6.13
C ALA A 135 36.12 14.67 -7.33
N GLY A 136 34.81 14.48 -7.59
CA GLY A 136 34.10 15.12 -8.70
C GLY A 136 33.23 14.21 -9.56
N ALA A 137 33.19 12.90 -9.33
CA ALA A 137 32.19 12.06 -9.98
C ALA A 137 30.80 12.52 -9.56
N PRO A 138 29.85 12.73 -10.52
CA PRO A 138 28.47 13.11 -10.15
C PRO A 138 27.86 12.02 -9.27
N ALA A 139 27.29 12.43 -8.14
CA ALA A 139 26.52 11.53 -7.30
C ALA A 139 25.37 10.95 -8.16
N THR A 140 25.17 9.64 -8.07
CA THR A 140 24.05 9.00 -8.77
C THR A 140 22.73 9.60 -8.26
N ASP A 141 21.92 10.15 -9.16
CA ASP A 141 20.60 10.63 -8.79
C ASP A 141 19.69 9.44 -8.47
N LEU A 142 19.28 9.35 -7.22
CA LEU A 142 18.46 8.26 -6.70
C LEU A 142 16.95 8.46 -6.95
N HIS A 143 16.52 9.61 -7.50
CA HIS A 143 15.11 9.95 -7.71
C HIS A 143 14.51 9.30 -8.97
N PHE A 144 14.69 7.98 -9.12
CA PHE A 144 14.26 7.20 -10.28
C PHE A 144 12.76 7.32 -10.59
N TRP A 145 11.92 7.58 -9.60
CA TRP A 145 10.46 7.69 -9.75
C TRP A 145 10.01 8.93 -10.53
N LEU A 146 10.90 9.88 -10.77
CA LEU A 146 10.65 11.03 -11.65
C LEU A 146 10.82 10.69 -13.14
N ASP A 147 11.41 9.53 -13.44
CA ASP A 147 11.52 8.98 -14.78
C ASP A 147 10.50 7.86 -14.96
N PRO A 148 9.46 8.04 -15.79
CA PRO A 148 8.38 7.06 -15.94
C PRO A 148 8.85 5.72 -16.48
N ILE A 149 9.93 5.68 -17.28
CA ILE A 149 10.48 4.44 -17.82
C ILE A 149 11.14 3.64 -16.72
N ARG A 150 11.97 4.28 -15.90
CA ARG A 150 12.62 3.64 -14.75
C ARG A 150 11.58 3.21 -13.70
N TYR A 151 10.57 4.05 -13.48
CA TYR A 151 9.49 3.74 -12.55
C TYR A 151 8.71 2.50 -12.96
N ALA A 152 8.36 2.38 -14.26
CA ALA A 152 7.70 1.20 -14.81
C ALA A 152 8.59 -0.07 -14.71
N ALA A 153 9.89 0.07 -14.95
CA ALA A 153 10.83 -1.04 -14.83
C ALA A 153 10.91 -1.57 -13.38
N VAL A 154 10.91 -0.67 -12.39
CA VAL A 154 10.83 -1.04 -10.96
C VAL A 154 9.49 -1.73 -10.65
N GLY A 155 8.37 -1.25 -11.19
CA GLY A 155 7.07 -1.90 -11.05
C GLY A 155 7.09 -3.34 -11.56
N THR A 156 7.62 -3.56 -12.75
CA THR A 156 7.78 -4.91 -13.32
C THR A 156 8.65 -5.81 -12.44
N ALA A 157 9.75 -5.29 -11.92
CA ALA A 157 10.63 -6.05 -11.04
C ALA A 157 9.98 -6.38 -9.68
N LEU A 158 9.18 -5.48 -9.13
CA LEU A 158 8.39 -5.73 -7.91
C LEU A 158 7.30 -6.78 -8.15
N ALA A 159 6.62 -6.76 -9.30
CA ALA A 159 5.67 -7.79 -9.69
C ALA A 159 6.32 -9.18 -9.74
N GLN A 160 7.51 -9.28 -10.34
CA GLN A 160 8.29 -10.51 -10.34
C GLN A 160 8.69 -10.95 -8.93
N ARG A 161 9.12 -10.02 -8.09
CA ARG A 161 9.53 -10.30 -6.71
C ARG A 161 8.36 -10.78 -5.86
N LEU A 162 7.17 -10.20 -6.04
CA LEU A 162 5.93 -10.67 -5.39
C LEU A 162 5.58 -12.09 -5.83
N ALA A 163 5.67 -12.37 -7.14
CA ALA A 163 5.42 -13.70 -7.69
C ALA A 163 6.37 -14.78 -7.15
N GLU A 164 7.60 -14.42 -6.78
CA GLU A 164 8.55 -15.32 -6.13
C GLU A 164 8.21 -15.53 -4.64
N ALA A 165 7.75 -14.48 -3.96
CA ALA A 165 7.36 -14.53 -2.55
C ALA A 165 6.03 -15.23 -2.32
N ASP A 166 5.11 -15.14 -3.29
CA ASP A 166 3.79 -15.77 -3.29
C ASP A 166 3.50 -16.42 -4.65
N PRO A 167 3.98 -17.66 -4.88
CA PRO A 167 3.78 -18.37 -6.12
C PRO A 167 2.31 -18.67 -6.43
N THR A 168 1.44 -18.70 -5.43
CA THR A 168 0.01 -18.99 -5.59
C THR A 168 -0.69 -17.93 -6.43
N HIS A 169 -0.34 -16.65 -6.25
CA HIS A 169 -0.90 -15.52 -6.98
C HIS A 169 0.06 -14.93 -8.03
N ALA A 170 1.09 -15.69 -8.41
CA ALA A 170 2.14 -15.21 -9.32
C ALA A 170 1.63 -14.71 -10.69
N ALA A 171 0.51 -15.25 -11.18
CA ALA A 171 -0.10 -14.81 -12.43
C ALA A 171 -0.75 -13.43 -12.29
N ASP A 172 -1.40 -13.19 -11.16
CA ASP A 172 -2.10 -11.92 -10.87
C ASP A 172 -1.11 -10.76 -10.76
N TYR A 173 0.05 -10.99 -10.13
CA TYR A 173 1.10 -9.96 -9.99
C TYR A 173 1.78 -9.59 -11.31
N ARG A 174 1.71 -10.46 -12.35
CA ARG A 174 2.33 -10.23 -13.67
C ARG A 174 1.36 -9.74 -14.73
N ALA A 175 0.06 -9.64 -14.40
CA ALA A 175 -0.99 -9.21 -15.33
C ALA A 175 -0.96 -7.69 -15.54
#